data_47ac3505599e369651510abcaa9fdf7c
#
_entry.id   47ac3505599e369651510abcaa9fdf7c
#
_cell.length_a   1.000
_cell.length_b   1.000
_cell.length_c   1.000
_cell.angle_alpha   90.00
_cell.angle_beta   90.00
_cell.angle_gamma   90.00
#
_symmetry.space_group_name_H-M   'P 1'
#
loop_
_entity.id
_entity.type
_entity.pdbx_description
1 polymer ?
#
loop_
_entity_poly.entity_id
_entity_poly.type
_entity_poly.pdbx_seq_one_letter_code
_entity_poly.pdbx_strand_id
1 'polypeptide(L)'
;MRTPLSTPPSVLIIDDDPSLLESYTVLLEDEFQVHTASTGEAGLACIQREAIDLLLLDLRLPAMGGLEVLRRVKALDAQMPVIVITAINEARYAAEAFKLGACDYLVKPCDIDTTLTLVRTTLARQEAPRGPVITAAETAVPRVLDVLVGQSAPRRQLATTISRVAETDATVLLTGENGVGKELVARALHQQSPRRPGPLVAVNCATITETLAESLFFGHERGAFTWAETRQQGAFERARWDARAR
;
A
#
# COMPACT_ATOMS: atom_id res chain seq x y z
N MET A 1 -22.31 1.88 25.79
CA MET A 1 -23.15 2.83 25.05
C MET A 1 -22.59 2.86 23.63
N ARG A 2 -23.25 2.17 22.71
CA ARG A 2 -22.88 2.19 21.29
C ARG A 2 -23.41 3.49 20.68
N THR A 3 -22.55 4.31 20.13
CA THR A 3 -22.94 5.47 19.32
C THR A 3 -23.54 4.95 18.00
N PRO A 4 -24.64 5.52 17.51
CA PRO A 4 -25.41 4.94 16.42
C PRO A 4 -24.90 5.34 15.05
N LEU A 5 -24.98 4.39 14.11
CA LEU A 5 -25.29 4.58 12.69
C LEU A 5 -24.33 5.47 11.88
N SER A 6 -23.10 5.04 11.72
CA SER A 6 -22.46 5.23 10.41
C SER A 6 -22.93 4.06 9.52
N THR A 7 -23.44 4.35 8.34
CA THR A 7 -23.68 3.33 7.31
C THR A 7 -22.39 2.56 7.10
N PRO A 8 -22.44 1.22 6.94
CA PRO A 8 -21.24 0.44 6.68
C PRO A 8 -20.52 0.99 5.44
N PRO A 9 -19.18 1.01 5.44
CA PRO A 9 -18.42 1.48 4.29
C PRO A 9 -18.75 0.69 3.02
N SER A 10 -18.77 1.38 1.88
CA SER A 10 -19.12 0.78 0.58
C SER A 10 -17.86 0.32 -0.16
N VAL A 11 -17.82 -0.97 -0.49
CA VAL A 11 -16.72 -1.59 -1.25
C VAL A 11 -17.23 -2.01 -2.62
N LEU A 12 -16.58 -1.54 -3.68
CA LEU A 12 -16.84 -1.99 -5.04
C LEU A 12 -15.78 -3.02 -5.45
N ILE A 13 -16.23 -4.11 -6.07
CA ILE A 13 -15.37 -5.16 -6.61
C ILE A 13 -15.58 -5.22 -8.13
N ILE A 14 -14.50 -5.09 -8.89
CA ILE A 14 -14.51 -5.23 -10.35
C ILE A 14 -13.65 -6.43 -10.74
N ASP A 15 -14.28 -7.50 -11.20
CA ASP A 15 -13.64 -8.75 -11.62
C ASP A 15 -14.53 -9.44 -12.65
N ASP A 16 -13.96 -10.03 -13.69
CA ASP A 16 -14.73 -10.71 -14.73
C ASP A 16 -15.12 -12.16 -14.37
N ASP A 17 -14.57 -12.69 -13.27
CA ASP A 17 -14.93 -14.02 -12.76
C ASP A 17 -16.12 -13.95 -11.79
N PRO A 18 -17.31 -14.47 -12.18
CA PRO A 18 -18.50 -14.44 -11.32
C PRO A 18 -18.31 -15.20 -10.00
N SER A 19 -17.52 -16.27 -10.01
CA SER A 19 -17.27 -17.08 -8.80
C SER A 19 -16.45 -16.32 -7.78
N LEU A 20 -15.49 -15.50 -8.24
CA LEU A 20 -14.72 -14.62 -7.37
C LEU A 20 -15.59 -13.47 -6.83
N LEU A 21 -16.43 -12.86 -7.66
CA LEU A 21 -17.37 -11.82 -7.21
C LEU A 21 -18.29 -12.35 -6.10
N GLU A 22 -18.84 -13.57 -6.28
CA GLU A 22 -19.67 -14.20 -5.26
C GLU A 22 -18.88 -14.45 -3.96
N SER A 23 -17.69 -15.03 -4.08
CA SER A 23 -16.82 -15.32 -2.92
C SER A 23 -16.45 -14.07 -2.14
N TYR A 24 -16.08 -12.98 -2.81
CA TYR A 24 -15.78 -11.71 -2.16
C TYR A 24 -17.02 -11.05 -1.57
N THR A 25 -18.19 -11.20 -2.20
CA THR A 25 -19.45 -10.68 -1.65
C THR A 25 -19.74 -11.34 -0.32
N VAL A 26 -19.76 -12.68 -0.27
CA VAL A 26 -19.99 -13.43 0.97
C VAL A 26 -18.95 -13.09 2.04
N LEU A 27 -17.70 -12.86 1.66
CA LEU A 27 -16.65 -12.50 2.59
C LEU A 27 -16.83 -11.12 3.24
N LEU A 28 -17.34 -10.16 2.47
CA LEU A 28 -17.34 -8.76 2.88
C LEU A 28 -18.71 -8.24 3.35
N GLU A 29 -19.82 -8.92 3.00
CA GLU A 29 -21.20 -8.43 3.26
C GLU A 29 -21.57 -8.31 4.73
N ASP A 30 -20.88 -9.04 5.62
CA ASP A 30 -21.12 -8.95 7.07
C ASP A 30 -20.67 -7.58 7.65
N GLU A 31 -19.73 -6.89 7.00
CA GLU A 31 -19.11 -5.66 7.52
C GLU A 31 -19.22 -4.45 6.59
N PHE A 32 -19.44 -4.69 5.30
CA PHE A 32 -19.40 -3.67 4.26
C PHE A 32 -20.65 -3.73 3.37
N GLN A 33 -20.99 -2.59 2.78
CA GLN A 33 -21.94 -2.57 1.67
C GLN A 33 -21.17 -2.95 0.39
N VAL A 34 -21.46 -4.14 -0.16
CA VAL A 34 -20.72 -4.67 -1.32
C VAL A 34 -21.43 -4.36 -2.62
N HIS A 35 -20.71 -3.80 -3.56
CA HIS A 35 -21.11 -3.61 -4.94
C HIS A 35 -20.20 -4.43 -5.84
N THR A 36 -20.73 -5.00 -6.91
CA THR A 36 -19.95 -5.81 -7.85
C THR A 36 -20.17 -5.35 -9.28
N ALA A 37 -19.13 -5.49 -10.10
CA ALA A 37 -19.19 -5.24 -11.52
C ALA A 37 -18.30 -6.25 -12.27
N SER A 38 -18.80 -6.82 -13.37
CA SER A 38 -18.05 -7.77 -14.19
C SER A 38 -17.24 -7.13 -15.32
N THR A 39 -17.31 -5.80 -15.47
CA THR A 39 -16.56 -5.04 -16.48
C THR A 39 -16.11 -3.69 -15.94
N GLY A 40 -15.04 -3.13 -16.51
CA GLY A 40 -14.53 -1.82 -16.13
C GLY A 40 -15.55 -0.71 -16.33
N GLU A 41 -16.34 -0.77 -17.42
CA GLU A 41 -17.38 0.22 -17.73
C GLU A 41 -18.51 0.22 -16.70
N ALA A 42 -18.97 -0.99 -16.31
CA ALA A 42 -19.99 -1.15 -15.28
C ALA A 42 -19.49 -0.64 -13.93
N GLY A 43 -18.24 -0.92 -13.58
CA GLY A 43 -17.61 -0.41 -12.38
C GLY A 43 -17.50 1.10 -12.34
N LEU A 44 -17.06 1.73 -13.42
CA LEU A 44 -17.01 3.20 -13.53
C LEU A 44 -18.41 3.83 -13.43
N ALA A 45 -19.42 3.20 -14.05
CA ALA A 45 -20.81 3.67 -13.92
C ALA A 45 -21.34 3.51 -12.49
N CYS A 46 -20.91 2.48 -11.75
CA CYS A 46 -21.24 2.32 -10.34
C CYS A 46 -20.64 3.44 -9.49
N ILE A 47 -19.35 3.74 -9.65
CA ILE A 47 -18.66 4.84 -8.92
C ILE A 47 -19.32 6.20 -9.15
N GLN A 48 -19.92 6.44 -10.33
CA GLN A 48 -20.63 7.70 -10.62
C GLN A 48 -22.00 7.79 -9.94
N ARG A 49 -22.60 6.67 -9.56
CA ARG A 49 -23.96 6.63 -8.98
C ARG A 49 -23.96 6.40 -7.48
N GLU A 50 -22.99 5.68 -6.98
CA GLU A 50 -22.89 5.24 -5.59
C GLU A 50 -21.67 5.87 -4.92
N ALA A 51 -21.77 6.16 -3.64
CA ALA A 51 -20.64 6.58 -2.83
C ALA A 51 -19.79 5.34 -2.48
N ILE A 52 -18.65 5.18 -3.14
CA ILE A 52 -17.75 4.05 -2.93
C ILE A 52 -16.57 4.50 -2.08
N ASP A 53 -16.30 3.79 -0.99
CA ASP A 53 -15.20 4.09 -0.07
C ASP A 53 -13.91 3.35 -0.42
N LEU A 54 -13.99 2.19 -1.11
CA LEU A 54 -12.85 1.40 -1.53
C LEU A 54 -13.18 0.61 -2.80
N LEU A 55 -12.20 0.50 -3.70
CA LEU A 55 -12.27 -0.32 -4.90
C LEU A 55 -11.30 -1.51 -4.81
N LEU A 56 -11.81 -2.73 -5.01
CA LEU A 56 -11.04 -3.92 -5.35
C LEU A 56 -11.10 -4.09 -6.87
N LEU A 57 -9.97 -4.09 -7.56
CA LEU A 57 -9.90 -4.03 -9.02
C LEU A 57 -9.02 -5.14 -9.60
N ASP A 58 -9.61 -6.03 -10.40
CA ASP A 58 -8.82 -6.92 -11.24
C ASP A 58 -8.17 -6.14 -12.39
N LEU A 59 -6.92 -6.48 -12.67
CA LEU A 59 -6.22 -5.94 -13.85
C LEU A 59 -6.63 -6.61 -15.15
N ARG A 60 -7.07 -7.86 -15.08
CA ARG A 60 -7.53 -8.62 -16.24
C ARG A 60 -9.04 -8.47 -16.43
N LEU A 61 -9.43 -7.41 -17.06
CA LEU A 61 -10.83 -7.23 -17.43
C LEU A 61 -11.00 -7.28 -18.95
N PRO A 62 -12.14 -7.81 -19.44
CA PRO A 62 -12.45 -7.78 -20.85
C PRO A 62 -12.68 -6.33 -21.31
N ALA A 63 -12.40 -6.04 -22.57
CA ALA A 63 -12.57 -4.75 -23.23
C ALA A 63 -11.72 -3.63 -22.63
N MET A 64 -12.05 -3.09 -21.45
CA MET A 64 -11.28 -2.04 -20.76
C MET A 64 -10.38 -2.68 -19.70
N GLY A 65 -9.06 -2.72 -19.93
CA GLY A 65 -8.11 -3.29 -18.96
C GLY A 65 -8.11 -2.53 -17.63
N GLY A 66 -7.81 -3.24 -16.52
CA GLY A 66 -7.87 -2.68 -15.17
C GLY A 66 -6.98 -1.45 -14.93
N LEU A 67 -5.82 -1.35 -15.59
CA LEU A 67 -4.98 -0.14 -15.50
C LEU A 67 -5.66 1.10 -16.09
N GLU A 68 -6.45 0.93 -17.15
CA GLU A 68 -7.24 2.05 -17.72
C GLU A 68 -8.40 2.41 -16.78
N VAL A 69 -9.06 1.43 -16.16
CA VAL A 69 -10.06 1.65 -15.11
C VAL A 69 -9.45 2.44 -13.96
N LEU A 70 -8.29 2.01 -13.45
CA LEU A 70 -7.56 2.70 -12.38
C LEU A 70 -7.25 4.15 -12.72
N ARG A 71 -6.76 4.40 -13.94
CA ARG A 71 -6.46 5.76 -14.41
C ARG A 71 -7.71 6.66 -14.41
N ARG A 72 -8.84 6.14 -14.88
CA ARG A 72 -10.11 6.86 -14.89
C ARG A 72 -10.68 7.10 -13.50
N VAL A 73 -10.61 6.10 -12.61
CA VAL A 73 -11.01 6.23 -11.22
C VAL A 73 -10.20 7.33 -10.54
N LYS A 74 -8.88 7.33 -10.71
CA LYS A 74 -8.01 8.35 -10.12
C LYS A 74 -8.18 9.75 -10.73
N ALA A 75 -8.67 9.83 -11.96
CA ALA A 75 -9.06 11.10 -12.58
C ALA A 75 -10.40 11.65 -12.03
N LEU A 76 -11.32 10.75 -11.63
CA LEU A 76 -12.59 11.13 -10.99
C LEU A 76 -12.39 11.47 -9.51
N ASP A 77 -11.69 10.62 -8.77
CA ASP A 77 -11.32 10.82 -7.38
C ASP A 77 -9.89 10.31 -7.12
N ALA A 78 -8.95 11.25 -7.03
CA ALA A 78 -7.54 10.94 -6.75
C ALA A 78 -7.32 10.29 -5.37
N GLN A 79 -8.25 10.48 -4.44
CA GLN A 79 -8.15 9.99 -3.06
C GLN A 79 -8.82 8.63 -2.84
N MET A 80 -9.69 8.19 -3.74
CA MET A 80 -10.34 6.88 -3.63
C MET A 80 -9.28 5.77 -3.51
N PRO A 81 -9.31 4.96 -2.44
CA PRO A 81 -8.37 3.84 -2.32
C PRO A 81 -8.71 2.75 -3.32
N VAL A 82 -7.70 2.29 -4.03
CA VAL A 82 -7.81 1.19 -4.98
C VAL A 82 -6.78 0.13 -4.60
N ILE A 83 -7.28 -1.06 -4.26
CA ILE A 83 -6.49 -2.28 -4.08
C ILE A 83 -6.60 -3.07 -5.39
N VAL A 84 -5.47 -3.34 -6.00
CA VAL A 84 -5.42 -4.11 -7.24
C VAL A 84 -5.33 -5.60 -6.93
N ILE A 85 -6.10 -6.41 -7.66
CA ILE A 85 -6.03 -7.87 -7.61
C ILE A 85 -5.42 -8.36 -8.93
N THR A 86 -4.43 -9.26 -8.89
CA THR A 86 -3.72 -9.68 -10.09
C THR A 86 -3.21 -11.12 -9.98
N ALA A 87 -3.02 -11.80 -11.11
CA ALA A 87 -2.38 -13.11 -11.14
C ALA A 87 -0.85 -13.01 -10.93
N ILE A 88 -0.23 -14.08 -10.41
CA ILE A 88 1.20 -14.16 -10.03
C ILE A 88 2.16 -13.67 -11.14
N ASN A 89 1.81 -13.84 -12.41
CA ASN A 89 2.69 -13.51 -13.54
C ASN A 89 2.65 -12.03 -13.97
N GLU A 90 1.97 -11.17 -13.22
CA GLU A 90 1.69 -9.78 -13.59
C GLU A 90 2.31 -8.74 -12.66
N ALA A 91 3.36 -9.08 -11.92
CA ALA A 91 4.01 -8.16 -10.98
C ALA A 91 4.48 -6.84 -11.63
N ARG A 92 4.71 -6.82 -12.95
CA ARG A 92 5.00 -5.57 -13.70
C ARG A 92 3.79 -4.61 -13.70
N TYR A 93 2.58 -5.16 -13.77
CA TYR A 93 1.35 -4.36 -13.75
C TYR A 93 1.07 -3.80 -12.35
N ALA A 94 1.47 -4.52 -11.29
CA ALA A 94 1.41 -4.01 -9.94
C ALA A 94 2.27 -2.73 -9.78
N ALA A 95 3.49 -2.73 -10.31
CA ALA A 95 4.35 -1.55 -10.29
C ALA A 95 3.75 -0.36 -11.07
N GLU A 96 3.09 -0.63 -12.20
CA GLU A 96 2.39 0.40 -12.97
C GLU A 96 1.14 0.89 -12.22
N ALA A 97 0.38 -0.01 -11.60
CA ALA A 97 -0.77 0.33 -10.77
C ALA A 97 -0.39 1.25 -9.60
N PHE A 98 0.73 0.99 -8.91
CA PHE A 98 1.22 1.90 -7.87
C PHE A 98 1.59 3.28 -8.41
N LYS A 99 2.22 3.38 -9.60
CA LYS A 99 2.50 4.67 -10.24
C LYS A 99 1.22 5.43 -10.60
N LEU A 100 0.15 4.71 -10.91
CA LEU A 100 -1.17 5.27 -11.18
C LEU A 100 -1.97 5.58 -9.91
N GLY A 101 -1.43 5.29 -8.72
CA GLY A 101 -2.03 5.63 -7.43
C GLY A 101 -2.83 4.50 -6.77
N ALA A 102 -2.64 3.24 -7.16
CA ALA A 102 -3.13 2.12 -6.34
C ALA A 102 -2.47 2.19 -4.94
N CYS A 103 -3.24 1.90 -3.91
CA CYS A 103 -2.75 1.95 -2.53
C CYS A 103 -2.13 0.63 -2.08
N ASP A 104 -2.58 -0.50 -2.67
CA ASP A 104 -2.05 -1.84 -2.39
C ASP A 104 -2.40 -2.81 -3.52
N TYR A 105 -1.88 -4.05 -3.44
CA TYR A 105 -2.23 -5.11 -4.37
C TYR A 105 -2.30 -6.48 -3.70
N LEU A 106 -3.12 -7.38 -4.28
CA LEU A 106 -3.28 -8.77 -3.89
C LEU A 106 -2.93 -9.67 -5.08
N VAL A 107 -2.33 -10.81 -4.79
CA VAL A 107 -2.00 -11.81 -5.82
C VAL A 107 -2.97 -12.98 -5.73
N LYS A 108 -3.65 -13.31 -6.85
CA LYS A 108 -4.54 -14.47 -6.94
C LYS A 108 -3.72 -15.79 -6.94
N PRO A 109 -4.12 -16.84 -6.21
CA PRO A 109 -5.28 -16.91 -5.34
C PRO A 109 -5.05 -16.13 -4.04
N CYS A 110 -6.01 -15.26 -3.67
CA CYS A 110 -5.94 -14.46 -2.45
C CYS A 110 -6.54 -15.27 -1.29
N ASP A 111 -5.83 -15.25 -0.16
CA ASP A 111 -6.38 -15.75 1.09
C ASP A 111 -7.47 -14.81 1.63
N ILE A 112 -8.56 -15.41 2.10
CA ILE A 112 -9.76 -14.72 2.59
C ILE A 112 -9.41 -13.74 3.72
N ASP A 113 -8.68 -14.22 4.73
CA ASP A 113 -8.32 -13.42 5.90
C ASP A 113 -7.37 -12.27 5.54
N THR A 114 -6.48 -12.50 4.60
CA THR A 114 -5.57 -11.48 4.07
C THR A 114 -6.33 -10.37 3.36
N THR A 115 -7.31 -10.73 2.52
CA THR A 115 -8.14 -9.76 1.78
C THR A 115 -8.96 -8.90 2.74
N LEU A 116 -9.66 -9.53 3.68
CA LEU A 116 -10.48 -8.83 4.67
C LEU A 116 -9.64 -7.88 5.54
N THR A 117 -8.48 -8.35 6.01
CA THR A 117 -7.55 -7.53 6.79
C THR A 117 -7.06 -6.32 6.01
N LEU A 118 -6.75 -6.49 4.73
CA LEU A 118 -6.29 -5.39 3.88
C LEU A 118 -7.39 -4.35 3.62
N VAL A 119 -8.62 -4.79 3.36
CA VAL A 119 -9.79 -3.90 3.20
C VAL A 119 -10.01 -3.09 4.48
N ARG A 120 -10.09 -3.75 5.64
CA ARG A 120 -10.26 -3.09 6.95
C ARG A 120 -9.18 -2.05 7.23
N THR A 121 -7.91 -2.41 7.02
CA THR A 121 -6.78 -1.51 7.31
C THR A 121 -6.74 -0.32 6.36
N THR A 122 -7.14 -0.52 5.11
CA THR A 122 -7.18 0.55 4.10
C THR A 122 -8.29 1.55 4.42
N LEU A 123 -9.49 1.08 4.78
CA LEU A 123 -10.60 1.94 5.17
C LEU A 123 -10.33 2.67 6.49
N ALA A 124 -9.79 1.99 7.50
CA ALA A 124 -9.43 2.61 8.78
C ALA A 124 -8.39 3.75 8.63
N ARG A 125 -7.53 3.69 7.62
CA ARG A 125 -6.59 4.79 7.31
C ARG A 125 -7.30 6.03 6.75
N GLN A 126 -8.49 5.89 6.17
CA GLN A 126 -9.28 7.03 5.68
C GLN A 126 -10.09 7.71 6.78
N GLU A 127 -10.60 6.93 7.74
CA GLU A 127 -11.39 7.45 8.87
C GLU A 127 -10.53 8.18 9.91
N ALA A 128 -9.21 7.94 9.93
CA ALA A 128 -8.32 8.72 10.77
C ALA A 128 -8.42 10.20 10.34
N PRO A 129 -8.71 11.14 11.27
CA PRO A 129 -8.80 12.55 10.95
C PRO A 129 -7.54 12.92 10.19
N ARG A 130 -7.71 13.43 8.97
CA ARG A 130 -6.62 13.87 8.11
C ARG A 130 -5.83 14.93 8.86
N GLY A 131 -4.76 14.51 9.50
CA GLY A 131 -3.69 15.45 9.86
C GLY A 131 -3.29 16.14 8.55
N PRO A 132 -2.85 17.41 8.61
CA PRO A 132 -2.57 18.19 7.42
C PRO A 132 -1.65 17.38 6.49
N VAL A 133 -2.02 17.33 5.20
CA VAL A 133 -1.16 16.83 4.12
C VAL A 133 0.17 17.56 4.30
N ILE A 134 1.18 16.85 4.78
CA ILE A 134 2.51 17.40 4.95
C ILE A 134 3.10 17.52 3.55
N THR A 135 2.83 18.65 2.91
CA THR A 135 3.68 19.14 1.83
C THR A 135 5.08 19.24 2.40
N ALA A 136 6.07 18.84 1.63
CA ALA A 136 7.49 18.75 2.01
C ALA A 136 8.15 20.11 2.30
N ALA A 137 7.54 20.91 3.18
CA ALA A 137 8.08 22.14 3.72
C ALA A 137 7.48 22.35 5.11
N GLU A 138 8.33 22.27 6.13
CA GLU A 138 8.09 22.46 7.57
C GLU A 138 7.87 21.17 8.39
N THR A 139 8.95 20.46 8.62
CA THR A 139 9.01 19.34 9.57
C THR A 139 9.53 19.78 10.92
N ALA A 140 8.60 20.02 11.85
CA ALA A 140 8.89 19.67 13.23
C ALA A 140 8.92 18.12 13.28
N VAL A 141 10.12 17.53 13.48
CA VAL A 141 10.32 16.07 13.55
C VAL A 141 9.45 15.52 14.69
N PRO A 142 8.42 14.68 14.45
CA PRO A 142 7.67 14.05 15.53
C PRO A 142 8.65 13.24 16.37
N ARG A 143 8.66 13.46 17.70
CA ARG A 143 9.47 12.63 18.59
C ARG A 143 8.97 11.19 18.47
N VAL A 144 9.88 10.18 18.60
CA VAL A 144 9.50 8.75 18.57
C VAL A 144 8.31 8.43 19.45
N LEU A 145 8.20 9.16 20.59
CA LEU A 145 7.08 9.02 21.53
C LEU A 145 5.73 9.46 20.96
N ASP A 146 5.70 10.36 19.96
CA ASP A 146 4.48 10.83 19.33
C ASP A 146 3.95 9.82 18.28
N VAL A 147 4.85 9.03 17.71
CA VAL A 147 4.53 7.95 16.76
C VAL A 147 4.12 6.67 17.50
N LEU A 148 4.71 6.42 18.67
CA LEU A 148 4.38 5.27 19.53
C LEU A 148 3.32 5.69 20.54
N VAL A 149 2.04 5.61 20.18
CA VAL A 149 0.92 5.96 21.06
C VAL A 149 0.92 5.12 22.34
N GLY A 150 1.05 5.75 23.52
CA GLY A 150 0.94 5.14 24.85
C GLY A 150 2.16 5.33 25.75
N GLN A 151 1.93 5.30 27.08
CA GLN A 151 2.92 5.60 28.13
C GLN A 151 3.41 4.37 28.93
N SER A 152 3.20 3.14 28.42
CA SER A 152 3.64 1.94 29.13
C SER A 152 5.17 1.84 29.24
N ALA A 153 5.67 1.20 30.30
CA ALA A 153 7.10 1.01 30.52
C ALA A 153 7.83 0.30 29.35
N PRO A 154 7.28 -0.76 28.73
CA PRO A 154 7.89 -1.39 27.55
C PRO A 154 8.03 -0.45 26.35
N ARG A 155 7.04 0.46 26.14
CA ARG A 155 7.09 1.42 25.02
C ARG A 155 8.17 2.48 25.23
N ARG A 156 8.36 2.96 26.47
CA ARG A 156 9.46 3.88 26.80
C ARG A 156 10.83 3.25 26.58
N GLN A 157 10.96 1.97 26.94
CA GLN A 157 12.20 1.21 26.69
C GLN A 157 12.45 1.05 25.20
N LEU A 158 11.40 0.72 24.41
CA LEU A 158 11.51 0.62 22.97
C LEU A 158 11.91 1.96 22.33
N ALA A 159 11.31 3.07 22.75
CA ALA A 159 11.66 4.40 22.26
C ALA A 159 13.12 4.76 22.55
N THR A 160 13.62 4.46 23.75
CA THR A 160 15.03 4.65 24.11
C THR A 160 15.96 3.78 23.24
N THR A 161 15.56 2.52 22.97
CA THR A 161 16.32 1.62 22.11
C THR A 161 16.36 2.14 20.66
N ILE A 162 15.22 2.59 20.12
CA ILE A 162 15.13 3.20 18.79
C ILE A 162 16.08 4.39 18.67
N SER A 163 16.06 5.33 19.64
CA SER A 163 16.91 6.52 19.60
C SER A 163 18.40 6.16 19.60
N ARG A 164 18.81 5.19 20.41
CA ARG A 164 20.20 4.73 20.47
C ARG A 164 20.66 4.02 19.19
N VAL A 165 19.81 3.16 18.64
CA VAL A 165 20.13 2.38 17.44
C VAL A 165 20.11 3.28 16.20
N ALA A 166 19.20 4.25 16.13
CA ALA A 166 19.10 5.16 15.00
C ALA A 166 20.35 6.01 14.73
N GLU A 167 21.18 6.25 15.75
CA GLU A 167 22.46 6.98 15.62
C GLU A 167 23.57 6.11 15.01
N THR A 168 23.35 4.81 14.86
CA THR A 168 24.35 3.85 14.36
C THR A 168 24.06 3.44 12.92
N ASP A 169 25.06 2.87 12.23
CA ASP A 169 24.90 2.22 10.91
C ASP A 169 24.58 0.74 11.01
N ALA A 170 24.12 0.25 12.16
CA ALA A 170 23.82 -1.15 12.37
C ALA A 170 22.60 -1.60 11.57
N THR A 171 22.66 -2.83 11.05
CA THR A 171 21.49 -3.49 10.48
C THR A 171 20.51 -3.86 11.60
N VAL A 172 19.24 -3.49 11.45
CA VAL A 172 18.20 -3.72 12.45
C VAL A 172 17.23 -4.79 11.96
N LEU A 173 17.03 -5.85 12.74
CA LEU A 173 15.98 -6.84 12.55
C LEU A 173 14.82 -6.54 13.50
N LEU A 174 13.62 -6.30 12.96
CA LEU A 174 12.39 -6.10 13.70
C LEU A 174 11.54 -7.37 13.63
N THR A 175 11.29 -8.02 14.77
CA THR A 175 10.44 -9.21 14.88
C THR A 175 9.21 -8.92 15.72
N GLY A 176 8.12 -9.64 15.46
CA GLY A 176 6.85 -9.49 16.18
C GLY A 176 5.67 -9.93 15.33
N GLU A 177 4.51 -10.06 15.95
CA GLU A 177 3.25 -10.43 15.28
C GLU A 177 2.80 -9.43 14.21
N ASN A 178 1.87 -9.83 13.36
CA ASN A 178 1.29 -8.93 12.36
C ASN A 178 0.50 -7.82 13.06
N GLY A 179 0.56 -6.60 12.52
CA GLY A 179 -0.17 -5.45 13.06
C GLY A 179 0.44 -4.75 14.29
N VAL A 180 1.50 -5.27 14.92
CA VAL A 180 2.10 -4.67 16.13
C VAL A 180 2.86 -3.35 15.89
N GLY A 181 2.94 -2.87 14.64
CA GLY A 181 3.57 -1.58 14.31
C GLY A 181 5.04 -1.66 13.94
N LYS A 182 5.55 -2.79 13.43
CA LYS A 182 6.96 -2.92 12.96
C LYS A 182 7.33 -1.84 11.94
N GLU A 183 6.41 -1.49 11.03
CA GLU A 183 6.64 -0.44 10.03
C GLU A 183 6.80 0.94 10.67
N LEU A 184 6.02 1.24 11.71
CA LEU A 184 6.15 2.49 12.45
C LEU A 184 7.53 2.61 13.12
N VAL A 185 8.03 1.50 13.67
CA VAL A 185 9.38 1.44 14.26
C VAL A 185 10.45 1.66 13.18
N ALA A 186 10.34 1.03 12.01
CA ALA A 186 11.27 1.23 10.90
C ALA A 186 11.30 2.69 10.43
N ARG A 187 10.13 3.32 10.28
CA ARG A 187 10.01 4.75 9.93
C ARG A 187 10.64 5.64 11.02
N ALA A 188 10.39 5.33 12.29
CA ALA A 188 10.95 6.08 13.42
C ALA A 188 12.48 5.98 13.48
N LEU A 189 13.06 4.80 13.22
CA LEU A 189 14.50 4.60 13.09
C LEU A 189 15.09 5.47 11.99
N HIS A 190 14.49 5.46 10.79
CA HIS A 190 14.94 6.28 9.68
C HIS A 190 14.87 7.79 10.01
N GLN A 191 13.75 8.25 10.56
CA GLN A 191 13.55 9.67 10.90
C GLN A 191 14.53 10.20 11.95
N GLN A 192 15.03 9.34 12.84
CA GLN A 192 16.02 9.71 13.87
C GLN A 192 17.46 9.43 13.45
N SER A 193 17.67 8.78 12.31
CA SER A 193 19.01 8.47 11.81
C SER A 193 19.66 9.68 11.13
N PRO A 194 21.00 9.68 11.00
CA PRO A 194 21.70 10.61 10.14
C PRO A 194 21.24 10.60 8.68
N ARG A 195 20.59 9.49 8.25
CA ARG A 195 20.08 9.29 6.89
C ARG A 195 18.68 9.86 6.66
N ARG A 196 18.06 10.48 7.66
CA ARG A 196 16.71 11.08 7.59
C ARG A 196 16.47 12.01 6.37
N PRO A 197 17.49 12.75 5.84
CA PRO A 197 17.28 13.58 4.67
C PRO A 197 17.14 12.78 3.36
N GLY A 198 17.55 11.50 3.38
CA GLY A 198 17.43 10.60 2.24
C GLY A 198 16.09 9.86 2.20
N PRO A 199 15.78 9.15 1.13
CA PRO A 199 14.54 8.39 1.00
C PRO A 199 14.55 7.12 1.85
N LEU A 200 13.40 6.80 2.47
CA LEU A 200 13.12 5.48 3.02
C LEU A 200 12.47 4.62 1.94
N VAL A 201 13.19 3.63 1.41
CA VAL A 201 12.68 2.72 0.39
C VAL A 201 12.23 1.43 1.05
N ALA A 202 10.92 1.24 1.15
CA ALA A 202 10.32 0.02 1.65
C ALA A 202 10.13 -1.00 0.51
N VAL A 203 10.48 -2.26 0.77
CA VAL A 203 10.33 -3.37 -0.18
C VAL A 203 9.68 -4.55 0.56
N ASN A 204 8.55 -5.03 0.02
CA ASN A 204 7.89 -6.21 0.55
C ASN A 204 8.49 -7.47 -0.09
N CYS A 205 9.37 -8.17 0.63
CA CYS A 205 10.06 -9.35 0.11
C CYS A 205 9.13 -10.55 -0.12
N ALA A 206 7.98 -10.63 0.56
CA ALA A 206 7.04 -11.73 0.39
C ALA A 206 6.35 -11.74 -0.99
N THR A 207 6.35 -10.59 -1.67
CA THR A 207 5.70 -10.41 -2.97
C THR A 207 6.68 -10.43 -4.15
N ILE A 208 7.98 -10.64 -3.89
CA ILE A 208 9.03 -10.62 -4.91
C ILE A 208 9.29 -12.05 -5.37
N THR A 209 9.09 -12.30 -6.67
CA THR A 209 9.55 -13.55 -7.29
C THR A 209 11.06 -13.49 -7.53
N GLU A 210 11.72 -14.66 -7.54
CA GLU A 210 13.18 -14.76 -7.76
C GLU A 210 13.62 -14.04 -9.05
N THR A 211 12.84 -14.17 -10.11
CA THR A 211 13.11 -13.53 -11.41
C THR A 211 13.01 -12.00 -11.41
N LEU A 212 12.27 -11.43 -10.47
CA LEU A 212 12.09 -9.97 -10.35
C LEU A 212 12.99 -9.36 -9.29
N ALA A 213 13.51 -10.17 -8.37
CA ALA A 213 14.31 -9.70 -7.25
C ALA A 213 15.53 -8.89 -7.72
N GLU A 214 16.28 -9.40 -8.70
CA GLU A 214 17.45 -8.71 -9.23
C GLU A 214 17.10 -7.36 -9.83
N SER A 215 16.09 -7.30 -10.68
CA SER A 215 15.64 -6.06 -11.31
C SER A 215 15.07 -5.06 -10.30
N LEU A 216 14.34 -5.52 -9.28
CA LEU A 216 13.78 -4.67 -8.24
C LEU A 216 14.86 -4.10 -7.32
N PHE A 217 15.84 -4.92 -6.90
CA PHE A 217 16.86 -4.49 -5.97
C PHE A 217 17.97 -3.70 -6.64
N PHE A 218 18.45 -4.15 -7.80
CA PHE A 218 19.63 -3.60 -8.47
C PHE A 218 19.29 -2.73 -9.69
N GLY A 219 18.04 -2.83 -10.18
CA GLY A 219 17.64 -2.14 -11.40
C GLY A 219 18.04 -2.88 -12.68
N HIS A 220 17.75 -2.30 -13.81
CA HIS A 220 18.16 -2.81 -15.11
C HIS A 220 18.36 -1.69 -16.12
N GLU A 221 19.25 -1.92 -17.07
CA GLU A 221 19.43 -1.06 -18.23
C GLU A 221 18.39 -1.39 -19.31
N ARG A 222 18.16 -0.45 -20.21
CA ARG A 222 17.34 -0.68 -21.40
C ARG A 222 17.91 -1.86 -22.20
N GLY A 223 17.04 -2.82 -22.53
CA GLY A 223 17.42 -4.02 -23.30
C GLY A 223 18.02 -5.16 -22.47
N ALA A 224 18.05 -5.07 -21.14
CA ALA A 224 18.56 -6.15 -20.28
C ALA A 224 17.75 -7.45 -20.40
N PHE A 225 16.48 -7.35 -20.78
CA PHE A 225 15.58 -8.48 -21.12
C PHE A 225 14.53 -8.03 -22.14
N THR A 226 13.80 -8.96 -22.72
CA THR A 226 12.90 -8.75 -23.88
C THR A 226 11.92 -7.59 -23.74
N TRP A 227 11.59 -7.17 -22.51
CA TRP A 227 10.62 -6.13 -22.19
C TRP A 227 11.20 -4.91 -21.46
N ALA A 228 12.53 -4.82 -21.37
CA ALA A 228 13.22 -3.68 -20.75
C ALA A 228 13.28 -2.47 -21.70
N GLU A 229 12.17 -1.77 -21.86
CA GLU A 229 12.07 -0.61 -22.77
C GLU A 229 12.82 0.63 -22.25
N THR A 230 12.97 0.75 -20.92
CA THR A 230 13.62 1.89 -20.26
C THR A 230 14.54 1.41 -19.15
N ARG A 231 15.59 2.20 -18.85
CA ARG A 231 16.40 2.01 -17.66
C ARG A 231 15.54 2.20 -16.40
N GLN A 232 15.66 1.30 -15.42
CA GLN A 232 14.99 1.42 -14.12
C GLN A 232 16.01 1.33 -12.99
N GLN A 233 15.98 2.31 -12.08
CA GLN A 233 16.80 2.30 -10.88
C GLN A 233 16.29 1.29 -9.86
N GLY A 234 17.19 0.48 -9.30
CA GLY A 234 16.86 -0.48 -8.26
C GLY A 234 16.59 0.16 -6.90
N ALA A 235 16.03 -0.65 -5.98
CA ALA A 235 15.74 -0.20 -4.62
C ALA A 235 16.99 0.29 -3.90
N PHE A 236 18.14 -0.39 -4.07
CA PHE A 236 19.42 0.02 -3.47
C PHE A 236 19.95 1.33 -4.06
N GLU A 237 19.82 1.54 -5.37
CA GLU A 237 20.22 2.80 -6.00
C GLU A 237 19.35 3.95 -5.52
N ARG A 238 18.04 3.75 -5.42
CA ARG A 238 17.09 4.75 -4.90
C ARG A 238 17.30 5.06 -3.42
N ALA A 239 17.71 4.06 -2.62
CA ALA A 239 17.97 4.23 -1.19
C ALA A 239 19.35 4.87 -0.91
N ARG A 240 20.19 5.06 -1.93
CA ARG A 240 21.53 5.61 -1.77
C ARG A 240 21.44 7.06 -1.29
N TRP A 241 21.96 7.29 -0.10
CA TRP A 241 22.16 8.62 0.45
C TRP A 241 23.61 9.04 0.27
N ASP A 242 23.82 10.17 -0.40
CA ASP A 242 25.17 10.75 -0.55
C ASP A 242 25.35 11.85 0.52
N ALA A 243 26.17 11.55 1.50
CA ALA A 243 26.54 12.51 2.57
C ALA A 243 27.29 13.74 2.04
N ARG A 244 27.73 13.73 0.78
CA ARG A 244 28.55 14.78 0.15
C ARG A 244 27.71 15.83 -0.60
N ALA A 245 26.40 15.65 -0.68
CA ALA A 245 25.48 16.58 -1.34
C ALA A 245 24.96 17.68 -0.39
N ARG A 246 25.82 18.18 0.50
CA ARG A 246 25.56 19.38 1.33
C ARG A 246 26.43 20.53 0.87
#